data_2a3eb4ce974a29d1a17861a23dbaf6ba
#
_entry.id   2a3eb4ce974a29d1a17861a23dbaf6ba
#
_cell.length_a   1.000
_cell.length_b   1.000
_cell.length_c   1.000
_cell.angle_alpha   90.00
_cell.angle_beta   90.00
_cell.angle_gamma   90.00
#
_symmetry.space_group_name_H-M   'P 1'
#
loop_
_entity.id
_entity.type
_entity.pdbx_description
1 polymer ?
#
loop_
_entity_poly.entity_id
_entity_poly.type
_entity_poly.pdbx_seq_one_letter_code
_entity_poly.pdbx_strand_id
1 'polypeptide(L)'
;MRIVKILPVLVLFILGSVYNADAQCKAFAKKVCLPELGTYTHDGNYHAAILVEGEEAELYKTFYSDMDYRVAICGEDKIPQVEFRVLDANKNVLYSNKDHNYARTWDFKLESSQQLKLVVKVSAFNQSGEIPASGCVAIMFGFKAKK
;
A
#
# COMPACT_ATOMS: atom_id res chain seq x y z
N MET A 1 -57.50 -38.07 -10.04
CA MET A 1 -56.69 -37.34 -9.02
C MET A 1 -55.25 -37.33 -9.49
N ARG A 2 -54.81 -36.23 -9.98
CA ARG A 2 -53.39 -36.04 -10.39
C ARG A 2 -52.62 -35.44 -9.21
N ILE A 3 -51.71 -36.22 -8.65
CA ILE A 3 -50.83 -35.79 -7.62
C ILE A 3 -49.70 -34.99 -8.29
N VAL A 4 -49.76 -33.67 -8.19
CA VAL A 4 -48.64 -32.80 -8.61
C VAL A 4 -47.57 -32.93 -7.56
N LYS A 5 -46.48 -33.64 -7.87
CA LYS A 5 -45.28 -33.67 -7.08
C LYS A 5 -44.55 -32.35 -7.25
N ILE A 6 -44.74 -31.46 -6.29
CA ILE A 6 -43.92 -30.24 -6.19
C ILE A 6 -42.53 -30.64 -5.72
N LEU A 7 -41.60 -30.61 -6.66
CA LEU A 7 -40.16 -30.78 -6.37
C LEU A 7 -39.68 -29.48 -5.74
N PRO A 8 -39.16 -29.52 -4.51
CA PRO A 8 -38.54 -28.31 -3.97
C PRO A 8 -37.24 -28.02 -4.73
N VAL A 9 -37.28 -26.97 -5.52
CA VAL A 9 -36.06 -26.43 -6.11
C VAL A 9 -35.22 -25.87 -4.96
N LEU A 10 -34.26 -26.64 -4.52
CA LEU A 10 -33.21 -26.21 -3.59
C LEU A 10 -32.34 -25.20 -4.34
N VAL A 11 -32.71 -23.93 -4.26
CA VAL A 11 -31.85 -22.84 -4.71
C VAL A 11 -30.68 -22.79 -3.75
N LEU A 12 -29.59 -23.46 -4.12
CA LEU A 12 -28.32 -23.36 -3.45
C LEU A 12 -27.80 -21.93 -3.68
N PHE A 13 -28.09 -21.04 -2.74
CA PHE A 13 -27.45 -19.73 -2.66
C PHE A 13 -25.97 -19.98 -2.35
N ILE A 14 -25.17 -20.11 -3.41
CA ILE A 14 -23.72 -19.99 -3.28
C ILE A 14 -23.48 -18.50 -2.99
N LEU A 15 -23.45 -18.17 -1.70
CA LEU A 15 -22.85 -16.94 -1.19
C LEU A 15 -21.37 -17.01 -1.53
N GLY A 16 -21.03 -16.59 -2.74
CA GLY A 16 -19.64 -16.35 -3.12
C GLY A 16 -19.11 -15.29 -2.18
N SER A 17 -18.31 -15.70 -1.21
CA SER A 17 -17.53 -14.80 -0.39
C SER A 17 -16.57 -14.07 -1.33
N VAL A 18 -16.95 -12.89 -1.79
CA VAL A 18 -16.02 -11.94 -2.42
C VAL A 18 -15.06 -11.55 -1.30
N TYR A 19 -13.96 -12.26 -1.20
CA TYR A 19 -12.85 -11.85 -0.35
C TYR A 19 -12.32 -10.54 -0.96
N ASN A 20 -12.70 -9.44 -0.34
CA ASN A 20 -12.18 -8.13 -0.74
C ASN A 20 -10.67 -8.12 -0.47
N ALA A 21 -9.88 -8.17 -1.53
CA ALA A 21 -8.42 -8.05 -1.46
C ALA A 21 -8.00 -6.79 -0.69
N ASP A 22 -8.76 -5.71 -0.82
CA ASP A 22 -8.58 -4.47 -0.09
C ASP A 22 -8.65 -4.65 1.43
N ALA A 23 -9.57 -5.49 1.93
CA ALA A 23 -9.71 -5.75 3.36
C ALA A 23 -8.49 -6.49 3.94
N GLN A 24 -7.91 -7.43 3.18
CA GLN A 24 -6.69 -8.16 3.59
C GLN A 24 -5.49 -7.23 3.64
N CYS A 25 -5.31 -6.37 2.65
CA CYS A 25 -4.19 -5.45 2.59
C CYS A 25 -4.32 -4.34 3.64
N LYS A 26 -5.53 -3.90 3.96
CA LYS A 26 -5.76 -2.97 5.07
C LYS A 26 -5.39 -3.60 6.42
N ALA A 27 -5.74 -4.85 6.67
CA ALA A 27 -5.36 -5.58 7.88
C ALA A 27 -3.83 -5.74 7.97
N PHE A 28 -3.17 -6.06 6.86
CA PHE A 28 -1.71 -6.09 6.75
C PHE A 28 -1.08 -4.73 7.08
N ALA A 29 -1.59 -3.65 6.49
CA ALA A 29 -1.12 -2.29 6.74
C ALA A 29 -1.20 -1.93 8.23
N LYS A 30 -2.32 -2.25 8.87
CA LYS A 30 -2.54 -1.98 10.28
C LYS A 30 -1.62 -2.79 11.20
N LYS A 31 -1.41 -4.07 10.87
CA LYS A 31 -0.61 -4.97 11.70
C LYS A 31 0.89 -4.77 11.53
N VAL A 32 1.35 -4.59 10.29
CA VAL A 32 2.78 -4.62 9.94
C VAL A 32 3.35 -3.22 9.71
N CYS A 33 2.62 -2.37 9.00
CA CYS A 33 3.16 -1.07 8.56
C CYS A 33 2.90 0.06 9.55
N LEU A 34 1.74 0.08 10.20
CA LEU A 34 1.41 1.10 11.19
C LEU A 34 2.44 1.24 12.32
N PRO A 35 3.00 0.15 12.89
CA PRO A 35 4.05 0.24 13.90
C PRO A 35 5.34 0.94 13.43
N GLU A 36 5.64 0.93 12.13
CA GLU A 36 6.81 1.60 11.55
C GLU A 36 6.75 3.13 11.69
N LEU A 37 5.55 3.69 11.91
CA LEU A 37 5.39 5.12 12.17
C LEU A 37 5.99 5.55 13.53
N GLY A 38 6.20 4.61 14.45
CA GLY A 38 6.80 4.88 15.75
C GLY A 38 6.02 5.94 16.53
N THR A 39 6.67 7.06 16.83
CA THR A 39 6.07 8.16 17.62
C THR A 39 5.31 9.21 16.78
N TYR A 40 5.21 9.00 15.46
CA TYR A 40 4.41 9.87 14.59
C TYR A 40 2.93 9.49 14.70
N THR A 41 2.07 10.48 14.68
CA THR A 41 0.62 10.28 14.67
C THR A 41 0.18 9.84 13.29
N HIS A 42 -0.54 8.72 13.20
CA HIS A 42 -1.10 8.24 11.93
C HIS A 42 -2.16 9.21 11.40
N ASP A 43 -2.17 9.47 10.11
CA ASP A 43 -3.11 10.39 9.47
C ASP A 43 -4.54 9.84 9.32
N GLY A 44 -4.77 8.58 9.72
CA GLY A 44 -6.07 7.91 9.65
C GLY A 44 -6.36 7.18 8.34
N ASN A 45 -5.52 7.33 7.32
CA ASN A 45 -5.71 6.71 6.01
C ASN A 45 -4.83 5.48 5.82
N TYR A 46 -5.43 4.41 5.30
CA TYR A 46 -4.73 3.17 4.97
C TYR A 46 -4.66 3.04 3.45
N HIS A 47 -3.46 3.25 2.91
CA HIS A 47 -3.19 3.04 1.49
C HIS A 47 -2.53 1.69 1.33
N ALA A 48 -3.27 0.73 0.83
CA ALA A 48 -2.76 -0.62 0.63
C ALA A 48 -3.42 -1.27 -0.58
N ALA A 49 -2.65 -2.02 -1.35
CA ALA A 49 -3.12 -2.73 -2.53
C ALA A 49 -2.28 -3.99 -2.76
N ILE A 50 -2.83 -4.93 -3.53
CA ILE A 50 -2.07 -6.05 -4.05
C ILE A 50 -1.29 -5.57 -5.27
N LEU A 51 0.03 -5.74 -5.26
CA LEU A 51 0.90 -5.49 -6.40
C LEU A 51 1.60 -6.79 -6.81
N VAL A 52 1.84 -6.91 -8.10
CA VAL A 52 2.60 -7.99 -8.73
C VAL A 52 4.02 -7.52 -9.01
N GLU A 53 4.98 -8.44 -9.07
CA GLU A 53 6.36 -8.13 -9.47
C GLU A 53 6.40 -7.25 -10.73
N GLY A 54 7.20 -6.18 -10.67
CA GLY A 54 7.35 -5.20 -11.75
C GLY A 54 6.24 -4.17 -11.85
N GLU A 55 5.15 -4.33 -11.09
CA GLU A 55 4.03 -3.39 -11.05
C GLU A 55 4.37 -2.14 -10.24
N GLU A 56 3.83 -1.02 -10.68
CA GLU A 56 4.04 0.29 -10.08
C GLU A 56 2.69 0.91 -9.73
N ALA A 57 2.61 1.56 -8.57
CA ALA A 57 1.45 2.32 -8.12
C ALA A 57 1.86 3.74 -7.75
N GLU A 58 0.94 4.68 -7.95
CA GLU A 58 1.16 6.10 -7.68
C GLU A 58 0.13 6.64 -6.68
N LEU A 59 0.58 7.53 -5.83
CA LEU A 59 -0.25 8.23 -4.85
C LEU A 59 0.16 9.70 -4.79
N TYR A 60 -0.83 10.59 -4.81
CA TYR A 60 -0.64 12.02 -4.60
C TYR A 60 -1.12 12.41 -3.21
N LYS A 61 -0.33 13.18 -2.51
CA LYS A 61 -0.67 13.67 -1.17
C LYS A 61 -0.11 15.08 -0.94
N THR A 62 -0.93 15.93 -0.32
CA THR A 62 -0.50 17.26 0.12
C THR A 62 0.16 17.14 1.50
N PHE A 63 1.32 17.77 1.63
CA PHE A 63 2.07 17.90 2.87
C PHE A 63 2.24 19.37 3.23
N TYR A 64 2.14 19.67 4.50
CA TYR A 64 2.16 21.02 5.03
C TYR A 64 3.50 21.35 5.67
N SER A 65 3.92 22.62 5.52
CA SER A 65 5.25 23.07 5.98
C SER A 65 5.38 23.22 7.50
N ASP A 66 4.28 23.17 8.25
CA ASP A 66 4.24 23.27 9.71
C ASP A 66 4.32 21.92 10.43
N MET A 67 4.45 20.84 9.68
CA MET A 67 4.52 19.48 10.19
C MET A 67 5.83 18.78 9.81
N ASP A 68 6.28 17.87 10.67
CA ASP A 68 7.27 16.86 10.35
C ASP A 68 6.53 15.57 9.97
N TYR A 69 7.02 14.87 8.96
CA TYR A 69 6.37 13.68 8.42
C TYR A 69 7.25 12.46 8.45
N ARG A 70 6.60 11.30 8.59
CA ARG A 70 7.18 9.98 8.30
C ARG A 70 6.30 9.28 7.28
N VAL A 71 6.92 8.75 6.24
CA VAL A 71 6.32 7.77 5.32
C VAL A 71 6.87 6.39 5.69
N ALA A 72 6.00 5.40 5.80
CA ALA A 72 6.38 4.00 5.94
C ALA A 72 5.81 3.19 4.78
N ILE A 73 6.65 2.39 4.15
CA ILE A 73 6.29 1.52 3.02
C ILE A 73 6.61 0.09 3.42
N CYS A 74 5.62 -0.78 3.35
CA CYS A 74 5.77 -2.19 3.72
C CYS A 74 5.23 -3.10 2.63
N GLY A 75 5.93 -4.19 2.38
CA GLY A 75 5.48 -5.27 1.51
C GLY A 75 5.42 -6.57 2.30
N GLU A 76 4.52 -7.48 1.91
CA GLU A 76 4.49 -8.84 2.45
C GLU A 76 5.79 -9.59 2.11
N ASP A 77 6.17 -10.55 2.97
CA ASP A 77 7.42 -11.30 2.83
C ASP A 77 7.52 -12.11 1.54
N LYS A 78 6.37 -12.48 0.96
CA LYS A 78 6.30 -13.27 -0.29
C LYS A 78 6.60 -12.46 -1.56
N ILE A 79 6.64 -11.14 -1.47
CA ILE A 79 7.03 -10.29 -2.60
C ILE A 79 8.50 -9.88 -2.48
N PRO A 80 9.15 -9.59 -3.63
CA PRO A 80 10.49 -9.05 -3.63
C PRO A 80 10.56 -7.68 -2.96
N GLN A 81 11.66 -7.03 -3.12
CA GLN A 81 11.96 -5.73 -2.61
C GLN A 81 10.99 -4.65 -3.12
N VAL A 82 10.55 -3.76 -2.25
CA VAL A 82 9.69 -2.63 -2.60
C VAL A 82 10.55 -1.37 -2.73
N GLU A 83 10.53 -0.77 -3.90
CA GLU A 83 11.13 0.52 -4.17
C GLU A 83 10.08 1.62 -4.00
N PHE A 84 10.48 2.76 -3.43
CA PHE A 84 9.63 3.95 -3.50
C PHE A 84 10.43 5.22 -3.78
N ARG A 85 9.80 6.12 -4.49
CA ARG A 85 10.32 7.44 -4.82
C ARG A 85 9.30 8.49 -4.48
N VAL A 86 9.78 9.64 -4.09
CA VAL A 86 8.94 10.83 -3.84
C VAL A 86 9.37 11.93 -4.80
N LEU A 87 8.42 12.48 -5.52
CA LEU A 87 8.65 13.50 -6.53
C LEU A 87 7.82 14.77 -6.20
N ASP A 88 8.38 15.92 -6.53
CA ASP A 88 7.66 17.18 -6.50
C ASP A 88 6.78 17.39 -7.75
N ALA A 89 6.08 18.52 -7.81
CA ALA A 89 5.21 18.88 -8.95
C ALA A 89 6.00 19.05 -10.26
N ASN A 90 7.28 19.34 -10.20
CA ASN A 90 8.19 19.49 -11.35
C ASN A 90 8.85 18.16 -11.75
N LYS A 91 8.42 17.04 -11.15
CA LYS A 91 8.97 15.69 -11.35
C LYS A 91 10.43 15.52 -10.88
N ASN A 92 10.92 16.41 -10.02
CA ASN A 92 12.20 16.21 -9.37
C ASN A 92 12.07 15.13 -8.30
N VAL A 93 13.00 14.18 -8.28
CA VAL A 93 13.05 13.14 -7.25
C VAL A 93 13.63 13.74 -5.98
N LEU A 94 12.80 13.83 -4.93
CA LEU A 94 13.20 14.33 -3.61
C LEU A 94 13.82 13.21 -2.77
N TYR A 95 13.37 11.97 -2.99
CA TYR A 95 13.84 10.81 -2.25
C TYR A 95 13.64 9.53 -3.09
N SER A 96 14.58 8.60 -2.95
CA SER A 96 14.51 7.23 -3.45
C SER A 96 15.10 6.29 -2.40
N ASN A 97 14.33 5.31 -1.94
CA ASN A 97 14.84 4.34 -0.97
C ASN A 97 15.91 3.41 -1.55
N LYS A 98 15.96 3.28 -2.87
CA LYS A 98 17.00 2.54 -3.57
C LYS A 98 18.41 3.03 -3.21
N ASP A 99 18.55 4.34 -3.04
CA ASP A 99 19.82 4.98 -2.65
C ASP A 99 20.09 4.88 -1.13
N HIS A 100 19.14 4.35 -0.36
CA HIS A 100 19.17 4.21 1.09
C HIS A 100 18.99 2.76 1.54
N ASN A 101 19.54 1.84 0.77
CA ASN A 101 19.49 0.40 1.08
C ASN A 101 18.07 -0.13 1.27
N TYR A 102 17.12 0.35 0.47
CA TYR A 102 15.69 -0.01 0.51
C TYR A 102 15.05 0.19 1.88
N ALA A 103 15.43 1.25 2.58
CA ALA A 103 14.81 1.63 3.85
C ALA A 103 13.29 1.73 3.72
N ARG A 104 12.58 1.25 4.73
CA ARG A 104 11.10 1.23 4.75
C ARG A 104 10.49 2.56 5.17
N THR A 105 11.25 3.42 5.82
CA THR A 105 10.77 4.69 6.35
C THR A 105 11.61 5.84 5.84
N TRP A 106 10.95 6.97 5.65
CA TRP A 106 11.59 8.24 5.33
C TRP A 106 10.95 9.36 6.14
N ASP A 107 11.79 10.08 6.88
CA ASP A 107 11.40 11.22 7.68
C ASP A 107 11.77 12.51 6.94
N PHE A 108 10.83 13.44 6.84
CA PHE A 108 11.05 14.68 6.13
C PHE A 108 10.22 15.85 6.67
N LYS A 109 10.62 17.03 6.31
CA LYS A 109 9.92 18.29 6.51
C LYS A 109 10.05 19.13 5.26
N LEU A 110 9.03 19.93 4.98
CA LEU A 110 9.01 20.82 3.85
C LEU A 110 9.14 22.27 4.30
N GLU A 111 9.79 23.09 3.49
CA GLU A 111 9.86 24.54 3.71
C GLU A 111 8.59 25.24 3.26
N SER A 112 7.92 24.70 2.26
CA SER A 112 6.62 25.16 1.77
C SER A 112 5.66 23.99 1.59
N SER A 113 4.39 24.22 1.91
CA SER A 113 3.33 23.22 1.69
C SER A 113 3.18 22.92 0.20
N GLN A 114 3.14 21.65 -0.15
CA GLN A 114 3.06 21.20 -1.55
C GLN A 114 2.47 19.82 -1.67
N GLN A 115 1.96 19.50 -2.85
CA GLN A 115 1.56 18.16 -3.21
C GLN A 115 2.77 17.39 -3.75
N LEU A 116 3.00 16.22 -3.19
CA LEU A 116 4.03 15.29 -3.64
C LEU A 116 3.40 14.06 -4.28
N LYS A 117 4.13 13.48 -5.22
CA LYS A 117 3.80 12.21 -5.85
C LYS A 117 4.68 11.12 -5.24
N LEU A 118 4.06 10.10 -4.70
CA LEU A 118 4.75 8.88 -4.27
C LEU A 118 4.57 7.80 -5.33
N VAL A 119 5.65 7.17 -5.72
CA VAL A 119 5.68 6.07 -6.68
C VAL A 119 6.24 4.86 -5.95
N VAL A 120 5.47 3.79 -5.92
CA VAL A 120 5.84 2.52 -5.28
C VAL A 120 5.91 1.44 -6.34
N LYS A 121 6.99 0.68 -6.34
CA LYS A 121 7.23 -0.39 -7.31
C LYS A 121 7.70 -1.65 -6.61
N VAL A 122 7.12 -2.77 -6.99
CA VAL A 122 7.65 -4.09 -6.62
C VAL A 122 8.74 -4.47 -7.61
N SER A 123 9.96 -4.71 -7.12
CA SER A 123 11.08 -5.11 -7.96
C SER A 123 10.77 -6.41 -8.70
N ALA A 124 11.13 -6.48 -9.97
CA ALA A 124 10.98 -7.71 -10.75
C ALA A 124 12.18 -8.63 -10.52
N PHE A 125 11.91 -9.89 -10.19
CA PHE A 125 12.89 -10.97 -10.22
C PHE A 125 12.73 -11.72 -11.54
N ASN A 126 13.63 -11.51 -12.47
CA ASN A 126 13.66 -12.24 -13.73
C ASN A 126 14.11 -13.70 -13.50
N GLN A 127 13.23 -14.50 -12.96
CA GLN A 127 13.39 -15.96 -13.00
C GLN A 127 12.48 -16.48 -14.12
N SER A 128 13.09 -16.90 -15.20
CA SER A 128 12.39 -17.45 -16.35
C SER A 128 11.60 -18.69 -15.95
N GLY A 129 10.27 -18.66 -16.09
CA GLY A 129 9.38 -19.79 -15.93
C GLY A 129 8.61 -19.87 -14.61
N GLU A 130 8.78 -18.93 -13.69
CA GLU A 130 8.00 -18.86 -12.45
C GLU A 130 6.81 -17.91 -12.57
N ILE A 131 5.75 -18.24 -11.82
CA ILE A 131 4.59 -17.33 -11.67
C ILE A 131 5.07 -16.09 -10.91
N PRO A 132 4.82 -14.86 -11.42
CA PRO A 132 5.19 -13.64 -10.72
C PRO A 132 4.60 -13.59 -9.31
N ALA A 133 5.42 -13.24 -8.33
CA ALA A 133 4.95 -13.07 -6.97
C ALA A 133 4.01 -11.86 -6.87
N SER A 134 3.00 -11.96 -6.03
CA SER A 134 2.09 -10.86 -5.71
C SER A 134 1.81 -10.82 -4.22
N GLY A 135 1.51 -9.66 -3.70
CA GLY A 135 1.21 -9.49 -2.30
C GLY A 135 0.81 -8.06 -1.94
N CYS A 136 0.40 -7.88 -0.70
CA CYS A 136 0.05 -6.57 -0.20
C CYS A 136 1.27 -5.66 -0.10
N VAL A 137 1.10 -4.43 -0.57
CA VAL A 137 1.99 -3.30 -0.32
C VAL A 137 1.20 -2.21 0.36
N ALA A 138 1.73 -1.65 1.42
CA ALA A 138 1.08 -0.61 2.20
C ALA A 138 1.95 0.64 2.29
N ILE A 139 1.30 1.80 2.24
CA ILE A 139 1.90 3.12 2.47
C ILE A 139 1.18 3.74 3.65
N MET A 140 1.92 4.13 4.67
CA MET A 140 1.40 4.79 5.87
C MET A 140 2.04 6.15 6.04
N PHE A 141 1.26 7.12 6.46
CA PHE A 141 1.73 8.48 6.74
C PHE A 141 1.53 8.83 8.21
N GLY A 142 2.60 9.29 8.81
CA GLY A 142 2.58 9.85 10.15
C GLY A 142 3.04 11.30 10.14
N PHE A 143 2.57 12.07 11.10
CA PHE A 143 2.94 13.47 11.27
C PHE A 143 3.19 13.82 12.74
N LYS A 144 3.94 14.88 12.94
CA LYS A 144 4.14 15.57 14.23
C LYS A 144 4.09 17.07 14.00
N ALA A 145 3.57 17.80 14.98
CA ALA A 145 3.72 19.25 14.97
C ALA A 145 5.21 19.61 15.03
N LYS A 146 5.63 20.57 14.21
CA LYS A 146 6.97 21.12 14.27
C LYS A 146 7.20 21.74 15.64
N LYS A 147 8.31 21.40 16.27
CA LYS A 147 8.75 22.05 17.52
C LYS A 147 9.43 23.37 17.22
#